data_3d38d73dfb3e1ff93918f8e57d408092
#
_entry.id   3d38d73dfb3e1ff93918f8e57d408092
#
_cell.length_a   1.000
_cell.length_b   1.000
_cell.length_c   1.000
_cell.angle_alpha   90.00
_cell.angle_beta   90.00
_cell.angle_gamma   90.00
#
_symmetry.space_group_name_H-M   'P 1'
#
loop_
_entity.id
_entity.type
_entity.pdbx_description
1 polymer ?
#
loop_
_entity_poly.entity_id
_entity_poly.type
_entity_poly.pdbx_seq_one_letter_code
_entity_poly.pdbx_strand_id
1 'polypeptide(L)'
;MNVLSLFNGMNTGRQALENVGIKVEKYFSSEIKPYAIELTQYHFPDTIQVGDVTKWRDWDIDWKTIDLVLSGSPCQDLSAAGKRAGINGKKSSLFFVFVEILEHIKSLNPNVLFLQENVGSASKLDVGIMSRALGVYPVMINSSLVTAQLRNRYYWSNIKTRQDGMFGDIVTDIPQPKDKEIFLKDILTFNKKYVKQINSDLIFYKNNEIRIKSNNLTGYDIINDYDCINLAFEVSKTRRGRVNSLKSPCLLKANEPLYYFYNDLFYRLNKIELCRLQGFPDNYCDIISENKSASLLGDGWTLPIIEHIFKFIQK
;
A
#
# COMPACT_ATOMS: atom_id res chain seq x y z
N MET A 1 12.20 17.13 -12.85
CA MET A 1 10.89 17.21 -12.16
C MET A 1 11.12 17.42 -10.66
N ASN A 2 10.43 18.39 -10.06
CA ASN A 2 10.44 18.61 -8.60
C ASN A 2 9.21 17.95 -7.99
N VAL A 3 9.42 17.14 -6.97
CA VAL A 3 8.39 16.28 -6.36
C VAL A 3 8.22 16.60 -4.89
N LEU A 4 6.98 16.71 -4.44
CA LEU A 4 6.63 16.75 -3.02
C LEU A 4 5.89 15.48 -2.64
N SER A 5 6.47 14.68 -1.77
CA SER A 5 5.86 13.43 -1.26
C SER A 5 5.45 13.58 0.19
N LEU A 6 4.16 13.51 0.44
CA LEU A 6 3.54 13.59 1.75
C LEU A 6 3.27 12.19 2.28
N PHE A 7 3.52 11.98 3.58
CA PHE A 7 3.42 10.64 4.21
C PHE A 7 4.31 9.61 3.49
N ASN A 8 5.54 10.01 3.20
CA ASN A 8 6.44 9.38 2.22
C ASN A 8 6.72 7.88 2.47
N GLY A 9 6.66 7.44 3.74
CA GLY A 9 6.87 6.04 4.11
C GLY A 9 8.24 5.52 3.66
N MET A 10 8.24 4.51 2.81
CA MET A 10 9.45 3.86 2.31
C MET A 10 9.93 4.39 0.94
N ASN A 11 9.49 5.58 0.57
CA ASN A 11 9.94 6.28 -0.64
C ASN A 11 9.56 5.59 -1.97
N THR A 12 8.43 4.90 -1.99
CA THR A 12 7.96 4.17 -3.18
C THR A 12 7.80 5.07 -4.39
N GLY A 13 7.35 6.33 -4.19
CA GLY A 13 7.18 7.29 -5.28
C GLY A 13 8.50 7.63 -5.97
N ARG A 14 9.57 7.87 -5.21
CA ARG A 14 10.91 8.15 -5.76
C ARG A 14 11.45 6.96 -6.53
N GLN A 15 11.38 5.76 -5.94
CA GLN A 15 11.82 4.52 -6.58
C GLN A 15 11.07 4.27 -7.89
N ALA A 16 9.75 4.51 -7.90
CA ALA A 16 8.94 4.31 -9.10
C ALA A 16 9.31 5.30 -10.22
N LEU A 17 9.56 6.58 -9.89
CA LEU A 17 10.00 7.59 -10.85
C LEU A 17 11.32 7.20 -11.52
N GLU A 18 12.29 6.75 -10.74
CA GLU A 18 13.58 6.27 -11.28
C GLU A 18 13.40 5.04 -12.17
N ASN A 19 12.61 4.06 -11.73
CA ASN A 19 12.38 2.82 -12.48
C ASN A 19 11.71 3.07 -13.85
N VAL A 20 10.87 4.11 -13.96
CA VAL A 20 10.25 4.49 -15.24
C VAL A 20 11.07 5.53 -16.03
N GLY A 21 12.25 5.91 -15.54
CA GLY A 21 13.19 6.81 -16.21
C GLY A 21 12.76 8.29 -16.19
N ILE A 22 12.00 8.71 -15.19
CA ILE A 22 11.66 10.12 -14.97
C ILE A 22 12.74 10.76 -14.09
N LYS A 23 13.45 11.74 -14.65
CA LYS A 23 14.50 12.47 -13.92
C LYS A 23 13.89 13.35 -12.84
N VAL A 24 14.27 13.10 -11.59
CA VAL A 24 13.92 13.94 -10.44
C VAL A 24 15.07 14.90 -10.16
N GLU A 25 14.74 16.20 -10.04
CA GLU A 25 15.72 17.25 -9.73
C GLU A 25 15.75 17.54 -8.24
N LYS A 26 14.56 17.71 -7.63
CA LYS A 26 14.40 17.86 -6.19
C LYS A 26 13.26 16.95 -5.71
N TYR A 27 13.50 16.27 -4.60
CA TYR A 27 12.49 15.44 -3.95
C TYR A 27 12.34 15.86 -2.50
N PHE A 28 11.21 16.48 -2.17
CA PHE A 28 10.84 16.87 -0.83
C PHE A 28 10.00 15.77 -0.19
N SER A 29 10.37 15.35 1.01
CA SER A 29 9.74 14.24 1.74
C SER A 29 9.21 14.72 3.09
N SER A 30 7.89 14.62 3.28
CA SER A 30 7.26 14.77 4.58
C SER A 30 7.01 13.40 5.20
N GLU A 31 7.80 13.07 6.20
CA GLU A 31 7.72 11.85 7.00
C GLU A 31 8.17 12.14 8.43
N ILE A 32 7.60 11.43 9.41
CA ILE A 32 7.90 11.61 10.83
C ILE A 32 8.48 10.36 11.50
N LYS A 33 8.42 9.19 10.83
CA LYS A 33 8.96 7.94 11.37
C LYS A 33 10.48 7.90 11.13
N PRO A 34 11.34 7.88 12.18
CA PRO A 34 12.79 7.95 11.99
C PRO A 34 13.34 6.83 11.10
N TYR A 35 12.83 5.61 11.23
CA TYR A 35 13.29 4.47 10.43
C TYR A 35 12.84 4.52 8.96
N ALA A 36 11.77 5.27 8.64
CA ALA A 36 11.36 5.51 7.27
C ALA A 36 12.27 6.58 6.63
N ILE A 37 12.61 7.62 7.40
CA ILE A 37 13.58 8.65 7.01
C ILE A 37 14.95 8.01 6.79
N GLU A 38 15.41 7.16 7.71
CA GLU A 38 16.67 6.41 7.59
C GLU A 38 16.73 5.59 6.30
N LEU A 39 15.68 4.83 6.00
CA LEU A 39 15.57 4.03 4.77
C LEU A 39 15.58 4.91 3.51
N THR A 40 14.85 6.04 3.55
CA THR A 40 14.82 7.02 2.46
C THR A 40 16.22 7.60 2.20
N GLN A 41 16.92 8.06 3.23
CA GLN A 41 18.25 8.66 3.09
C GLN A 41 19.33 7.65 2.66
N TYR A 42 19.15 6.38 3.00
CA TYR A 42 20.05 5.31 2.53
C TYR A 42 19.95 5.10 1.02
N HIS A 43 18.73 5.02 0.47
CA HIS A 43 18.54 4.80 -0.96
C HIS A 43 18.66 6.08 -1.78
N PHE A 44 18.23 7.22 -1.22
CA PHE A 44 18.14 8.52 -1.90
C PHE A 44 18.65 9.62 -0.98
N PRO A 45 19.99 9.74 -0.83
CA PRO A 45 20.61 10.70 0.10
C PRO A 45 20.35 12.17 -0.28
N ASP A 46 19.96 12.44 -1.53
CA ASP A 46 19.58 13.76 -2.05
C ASP A 46 18.15 14.19 -1.69
N THR A 47 17.37 13.32 -1.02
CA THR A 47 16.01 13.63 -0.56
C THR A 47 16.02 14.71 0.52
N ILE A 48 15.23 15.77 0.33
CA ILE A 48 15.09 16.88 1.27
C ILE A 48 13.95 16.55 2.24
N GLN A 49 14.28 16.32 3.52
CA GLN A 49 13.27 16.05 4.56
C GLN A 49 12.66 17.35 5.05
N VAL A 50 11.34 17.49 4.94
CA VAL A 50 10.60 18.68 5.39
C VAL A 50 9.77 18.44 6.66
N GLY A 51 9.75 17.20 7.17
CA GLY A 51 9.21 16.86 8.48
C GLY A 51 7.69 16.70 8.51
N ASP A 52 7.04 17.23 9.56
CA ASP A 52 5.62 17.05 9.82
C ASP A 52 4.75 17.84 8.84
N VAL A 53 3.85 17.13 8.15
CA VAL A 53 2.94 17.70 7.16
C VAL A 53 2.04 18.81 7.72
N THR A 54 1.71 18.80 9.01
CA THR A 54 0.89 19.85 9.64
C THR A 54 1.59 21.19 9.73
N LYS A 55 2.91 21.23 9.56
CA LYS A 55 3.75 22.42 9.57
C LYS A 55 4.14 22.89 8.16
N TRP A 56 3.42 22.49 7.16
CA TRP A 56 3.77 22.75 5.75
C TRP A 56 3.93 24.24 5.41
N ARG A 57 3.29 25.14 6.14
CA ARG A 57 3.40 26.60 5.94
C ARG A 57 4.77 27.17 6.34
N ASP A 58 5.52 26.41 7.16
CA ASP A 58 6.85 26.78 7.61
C ASP A 58 7.97 26.19 6.72
N TRP A 59 7.61 25.40 5.67
CA TRP A 59 8.59 24.77 4.82
C TRP A 59 9.21 25.74 3.82
N ASP A 60 10.53 25.69 3.69
CA ASP A 60 11.28 26.46 2.70
C ASP A 60 11.25 25.75 1.33
N ILE A 61 10.11 25.87 0.62
CA ILE A 61 9.87 25.28 -0.70
C ILE A 61 9.45 26.40 -1.66
N ASP A 62 10.08 26.46 -2.83
CA ASP A 62 9.56 27.25 -3.94
C ASP A 62 8.36 26.52 -4.59
N TRP A 63 7.19 26.75 -4.03
CA TRP A 63 5.94 26.05 -4.35
C TRP A 63 5.55 26.05 -5.81
N LYS A 64 5.88 27.15 -6.54
CA LYS A 64 5.60 27.26 -7.98
C LYS A 64 6.39 26.28 -8.83
N THR A 65 7.47 25.73 -8.31
CA THR A 65 8.35 24.81 -9.02
C THR A 65 7.96 23.34 -8.83
N ILE A 66 6.98 23.03 -7.98
CA ILE A 66 6.54 21.66 -7.73
C ILE A 66 5.73 21.15 -8.92
N ASP A 67 6.20 20.09 -9.54
CA ASP A 67 5.58 19.47 -10.72
C ASP A 67 4.66 18.30 -10.35
N LEU A 68 4.94 17.60 -9.25
CA LEU A 68 4.19 16.42 -8.82
C LEU A 68 4.04 16.37 -7.30
N VAL A 69 2.80 16.17 -6.84
CA VAL A 69 2.49 15.93 -5.42
C VAL A 69 2.03 14.48 -5.23
N LEU A 70 2.69 13.77 -4.33
CA LEU A 70 2.37 12.39 -3.96
C LEU A 70 1.82 12.33 -2.54
N SER A 71 0.75 11.57 -2.32
CA SER A 71 0.16 11.43 -1.00
C SER A 71 -0.45 10.04 -0.79
N GLY A 72 -0.07 9.40 0.32
CA GLY A 72 -0.74 8.23 0.88
C GLY A 72 -1.27 8.59 2.26
N SER A 73 -2.30 9.43 2.34
CA SER A 73 -2.81 9.92 3.63
C SER A 73 -3.26 8.78 4.55
N PRO A 74 -3.08 8.89 5.88
CA PRO A 74 -3.42 7.83 6.82
C PRO A 74 -4.87 7.34 6.69
N CYS A 75 -5.03 6.02 6.52
CA CYS A 75 -6.32 5.35 6.31
C CYS A 75 -6.92 4.71 7.56
N GLN A 76 -6.33 4.93 8.75
CA GLN A 76 -6.67 4.15 9.95
C GLN A 76 -8.13 4.32 10.40
N ASP A 77 -8.77 5.43 10.08
CA ASP A 77 -10.18 5.70 10.37
C ASP A 77 -11.10 5.26 9.20
N LEU A 78 -10.55 5.02 8.00
CA LEU A 78 -11.27 4.58 6.80
C LEU A 78 -11.23 3.06 6.60
N SER A 79 -10.20 2.39 7.11
CA SER A 79 -9.97 0.98 6.82
C SER A 79 -10.92 0.05 7.57
N ALA A 80 -11.23 -1.10 6.97
CA ALA A 80 -12.02 -2.16 7.61
C ALA A 80 -11.36 -2.75 8.88
N ALA A 81 -10.03 -2.63 9.00
CA ALA A 81 -9.26 -3.06 10.17
C ALA A 81 -9.17 -1.98 11.26
N GLY A 82 -9.56 -0.73 10.97
CA GLY A 82 -9.51 0.41 11.88
C GLY A 82 -10.83 0.69 12.60
N LYS A 83 -10.90 1.86 13.23
CA LYS A 83 -12.08 2.30 14.02
C LYS A 83 -13.31 2.69 13.18
N ARG A 84 -13.18 2.77 11.85
CA ARG A 84 -14.21 3.23 10.90
C ARG A 84 -14.85 4.57 11.29
N ALA A 85 -14.05 5.51 11.84
CA ALA A 85 -14.51 6.86 12.17
C ALA A 85 -14.76 7.74 10.93
N GLY A 86 -14.47 7.23 9.73
CA GLY A 86 -14.61 7.93 8.45
C GLY A 86 -13.53 8.98 8.20
N ILE A 87 -13.73 9.79 7.15
CA ILE A 87 -12.77 10.83 6.72
C ILE A 87 -12.59 11.94 7.77
N ASN A 88 -13.54 12.13 8.67
CA ASN A 88 -13.46 13.12 9.75
C ASN A 88 -12.73 12.60 11.00
N GLY A 89 -12.26 11.36 10.99
CA GLY A 89 -11.42 10.81 12.07
C GLY A 89 -10.11 11.57 12.19
N LYS A 90 -9.56 11.67 13.41
CA LYS A 90 -8.36 12.49 13.72
C LYS A 90 -7.17 12.22 12.79
N LYS A 91 -6.99 10.99 12.33
CA LYS A 91 -5.89 10.62 11.42
C LYS A 91 -6.27 10.80 9.95
N SER A 92 -7.51 10.49 9.59
CA SER A 92 -8.01 10.69 8.24
C SER A 92 -8.17 12.16 7.88
N SER A 93 -8.32 13.06 8.87
CA SER A 93 -8.35 14.52 8.65
C SER A 93 -7.06 15.06 8.03
N LEU A 94 -5.93 14.35 8.15
CA LEU A 94 -4.68 14.69 7.46
C LEU A 94 -4.80 14.66 5.92
N PHE A 95 -5.81 13.98 5.39
CA PHE A 95 -6.16 14.10 3.98
C PHE A 95 -6.49 15.54 3.59
N PHE A 96 -7.20 16.30 4.43
CA PHE A 96 -7.51 17.70 4.14
C PHE A 96 -6.29 18.61 4.20
N VAL A 97 -5.28 18.28 5.00
CA VAL A 97 -3.99 18.97 4.97
C VAL A 97 -3.31 18.77 3.59
N PHE A 98 -3.36 17.56 3.04
CA PHE A 98 -2.91 17.35 1.66
C PHE A 98 -3.72 18.18 0.65
N VAL A 99 -5.05 18.24 0.79
CA VAL A 99 -5.89 19.06 -0.09
C VAL A 99 -5.49 20.54 -0.02
N GLU A 100 -5.29 21.09 1.18
CA GLU A 100 -4.84 22.48 1.36
C GLU A 100 -3.49 22.74 0.66
N ILE A 101 -2.51 21.83 0.82
CA ILE A 101 -1.21 21.93 0.16
C ILE A 101 -1.38 21.88 -1.36
N LEU A 102 -2.17 20.94 -1.87
CA LEU A 102 -2.40 20.78 -3.30
C LEU A 102 -3.06 22.01 -3.90
N GLU A 103 -4.08 22.58 -3.25
CA GLU A 103 -4.75 23.80 -3.72
C GLU A 103 -3.82 25.02 -3.65
N HIS A 104 -2.97 25.11 -2.62
CA HIS A 104 -1.94 26.13 -2.57
C HIS A 104 -0.98 26.03 -3.77
N ILE A 105 -0.47 24.82 -4.08
CA ILE A 105 0.41 24.62 -5.22
C ILE A 105 -0.30 24.92 -6.53
N LYS A 106 -1.55 24.44 -6.72
CA LYS A 106 -2.35 24.70 -7.92
C LYS A 106 -2.56 26.21 -8.19
N SER A 107 -2.69 27.02 -7.14
CA SER A 107 -2.81 28.47 -7.26
C SER A 107 -1.55 29.14 -7.84
N LEU A 108 -0.38 28.50 -7.70
CA LEU A 108 0.93 28.98 -8.16
C LEU A 108 1.43 28.26 -9.41
N ASN A 109 1.08 26.98 -9.56
CA ASN A 109 1.37 26.11 -10.71
C ASN A 109 0.11 25.30 -11.10
N PRO A 110 -0.74 25.82 -11.99
CA PRO A 110 -1.98 25.13 -12.41
C PRO A 110 -1.75 23.77 -13.09
N ASN A 111 -0.52 23.52 -13.58
CA ASN A 111 -0.17 22.28 -14.27
C ASN A 111 0.38 21.20 -13.33
N VAL A 112 0.37 21.40 -12.02
CA VAL A 112 0.87 20.42 -11.06
C VAL A 112 0.11 19.11 -11.18
N LEU A 113 0.86 18.02 -11.26
CA LEU A 113 0.30 16.67 -11.22
C LEU A 113 0.16 16.20 -9.76
N PHE A 114 -0.77 15.30 -9.53
CA PHE A 114 -0.86 14.65 -8.23
C PHE A 114 -1.27 13.18 -8.32
N LEU A 115 -0.89 12.44 -7.28
CA LEU A 115 -1.37 11.10 -7.00
C LEU A 115 -1.71 10.99 -5.52
N GLN A 116 -2.97 10.66 -5.21
CA GLN A 116 -3.45 10.30 -3.89
C GLN A 116 -3.86 8.84 -3.87
N GLU A 117 -3.36 8.09 -2.90
CA GLU A 117 -3.75 6.68 -2.67
C GLU A 117 -4.52 6.54 -1.36
N ASN A 118 -5.49 5.62 -1.35
CA ASN A 118 -6.11 5.17 -0.10
C ASN A 118 -6.68 3.75 -0.21
N VAL A 119 -7.12 3.19 0.93
CA VAL A 119 -7.59 1.80 1.03
C VAL A 119 -8.84 1.54 0.19
N GLY A 120 -8.88 0.40 -0.50
CA GLY A 120 -10.05 -0.03 -1.28
C GLY A 120 -11.28 -0.40 -0.44
N SER A 121 -11.15 -0.43 0.91
CA SER A 121 -12.26 -0.66 1.85
C SER A 121 -12.91 0.62 2.40
N ALA A 122 -12.49 1.81 1.93
CA ALA A 122 -13.14 3.06 2.26
C ALA A 122 -14.62 3.05 1.83
N SER A 123 -15.49 3.68 2.61
CA SER A 123 -16.92 3.73 2.28
C SER A 123 -17.17 4.55 1.00
N LYS A 124 -18.26 4.26 0.28
CA LYS A 124 -18.66 5.07 -0.89
C LYS A 124 -18.82 6.55 -0.55
N LEU A 125 -19.27 6.85 0.68
CA LEU A 125 -19.40 8.22 1.17
C LEU A 125 -18.04 8.89 1.30
N ASP A 126 -17.06 8.24 1.94
CA ASP A 126 -15.71 8.78 2.10
C ASP A 126 -15.02 8.98 0.74
N VAL A 127 -15.14 7.98 -0.16
CA VAL A 127 -14.65 8.09 -1.55
C VAL A 127 -15.28 9.29 -2.26
N GLY A 128 -16.59 9.50 -2.10
CA GLY A 128 -17.28 10.66 -2.69
C GLY A 128 -16.81 11.99 -2.11
N ILE A 129 -16.54 12.09 -0.80
CA ILE A 129 -15.99 13.28 -0.16
C ILE A 129 -14.59 13.59 -0.71
N MET A 130 -13.71 12.57 -0.74
CA MET A 130 -12.36 12.72 -1.28
C MET A 130 -12.37 13.12 -2.75
N SER A 131 -13.23 12.52 -3.58
CA SER A 131 -13.34 12.84 -4.99
C SER A 131 -13.79 14.28 -5.24
N ARG A 132 -14.77 14.78 -4.47
CA ARG A 132 -15.19 16.19 -4.56
C ARG A 132 -14.08 17.15 -4.15
N ALA A 133 -13.33 16.82 -3.08
CA ALA A 133 -12.24 17.67 -2.63
C ALA A 133 -11.08 17.73 -3.63
N LEU A 134 -10.84 16.66 -4.40
CA LEU A 134 -9.77 16.58 -5.38
C LEU A 134 -10.22 16.99 -6.81
N GLY A 135 -11.52 17.08 -7.05
CA GLY A 135 -12.09 17.36 -8.37
C GLY A 135 -11.95 16.20 -9.37
N VAL A 136 -11.66 14.99 -8.90
CA VAL A 136 -11.49 13.79 -9.75
C VAL A 136 -11.95 12.54 -9.01
N TYR A 137 -12.58 11.60 -9.71
CA TYR A 137 -12.94 10.29 -9.17
C TYR A 137 -11.79 9.28 -9.35
N PRO A 138 -11.63 8.33 -8.43
CA PRO A 138 -10.49 7.41 -8.46
C PRO A 138 -10.70 6.23 -9.40
N VAL A 139 -9.60 5.61 -9.78
CA VAL A 139 -9.56 4.22 -10.24
C VAL A 139 -9.22 3.30 -9.08
N MET A 140 -9.81 2.11 -9.03
CA MET A 140 -9.41 1.07 -8.08
C MET A 140 -8.55 0.04 -8.80
N ILE A 141 -7.36 -0.23 -8.26
CA ILE A 141 -6.43 -1.23 -8.80
C ILE A 141 -6.10 -2.25 -7.72
N ASN A 142 -6.06 -3.54 -8.11
CA ASN A 142 -5.62 -4.61 -7.23
C ASN A 142 -4.16 -4.97 -7.52
N SER A 143 -3.31 -4.92 -6.50
CA SER A 143 -1.89 -5.32 -6.62
C SER A 143 -1.70 -6.77 -7.07
N SER A 144 -2.72 -7.62 -6.92
CA SER A 144 -2.67 -9.01 -7.38
C SER A 144 -2.40 -9.16 -8.88
N LEU A 145 -2.65 -8.13 -9.67
CA LEU A 145 -2.31 -8.12 -11.10
C LEU A 145 -0.79 -8.05 -11.35
N VAL A 146 -0.01 -7.56 -10.39
CA VAL A 146 1.43 -7.31 -10.59
C VAL A 146 2.33 -7.90 -9.50
N THR A 147 1.75 -8.45 -8.42
CA THR A 147 2.45 -9.13 -7.31
C THR A 147 1.61 -10.29 -6.78
N ALA A 148 2.19 -11.08 -5.87
CA ALA A 148 1.50 -12.18 -5.20
C ALA A 148 0.61 -11.73 -4.03
N GLN A 149 0.10 -10.49 -4.02
CA GLN A 149 -0.67 -9.90 -2.91
C GLN A 149 -2.06 -9.41 -3.37
N LEU A 150 -3.11 -9.81 -2.65
CA LEU A 150 -4.46 -9.27 -2.79
C LEU A 150 -4.52 -7.93 -2.05
N ARG A 151 -4.39 -6.80 -2.77
CA ARG A 151 -4.36 -5.46 -2.19
C ARG A 151 -5.12 -4.47 -3.06
N ASN A 152 -6.38 -4.23 -2.77
CA ASN A 152 -7.21 -3.24 -3.45
C ASN A 152 -6.91 -1.84 -2.90
N ARG A 153 -6.67 -0.88 -3.81
CA ARG A 153 -6.45 0.53 -3.48
C ARG A 153 -7.16 1.44 -4.46
N TYR A 154 -7.63 2.57 -3.95
CA TYR A 154 -8.11 3.68 -4.76
C TYR A 154 -6.97 4.63 -5.06
N TYR A 155 -6.92 5.11 -6.31
CA TYR A 155 -5.95 6.07 -6.80
C TYR A 155 -6.66 7.25 -7.46
N TRP A 156 -6.56 8.44 -6.87
CA TRP A 156 -7.03 9.70 -7.42
C TRP A 156 -5.85 10.40 -8.08
N SER A 157 -5.96 10.78 -9.34
CA SER A 157 -4.87 11.44 -10.04
C SER A 157 -5.37 12.25 -11.23
N ASN A 158 -4.67 13.35 -11.53
CA ASN A 158 -4.83 14.11 -12.77
C ASN A 158 -3.78 13.80 -13.84
N ILE A 159 -2.92 12.80 -13.63
CA ILE A 159 -1.88 12.36 -14.59
C ILE A 159 -2.52 11.97 -15.93
N LYS A 160 -3.61 11.25 -15.89
CA LYS A 160 -4.43 10.92 -17.05
C LYS A 160 -5.88 10.86 -16.61
N THR A 161 -6.72 11.66 -17.25
CA THR A 161 -8.14 11.77 -16.91
C THR A 161 -9.01 11.70 -18.16
N ARG A 162 -10.28 11.39 -17.95
CA ARG A 162 -11.34 11.51 -18.94
C ARG A 162 -12.60 12.07 -18.30
N GLN A 163 -13.49 12.64 -19.10
CA GLN A 163 -14.85 12.93 -18.65
C GLN A 163 -15.70 11.66 -18.71
N ASP A 164 -16.55 11.48 -17.71
CA ASP A 164 -17.45 10.35 -17.60
C ASP A 164 -18.84 10.78 -17.15
N GLY A 165 -19.85 9.99 -17.55
CA GLY A 165 -21.23 10.25 -17.20
C GLY A 165 -21.88 11.47 -17.85
N MET A 166 -23.18 11.63 -17.60
CA MET A 166 -24.01 12.69 -18.19
C MET A 166 -23.63 14.10 -17.68
N PHE A 167 -23.05 14.18 -16.48
CA PHE A 167 -22.67 15.44 -15.84
C PHE A 167 -21.20 15.83 -16.09
N GLY A 168 -20.46 15.03 -16.85
CA GLY A 168 -19.07 15.31 -17.20
C GLY A 168 -18.10 15.19 -16.03
N ASP A 169 -18.34 14.27 -15.08
CA ASP A 169 -17.44 14.03 -13.97
C ASP A 169 -16.04 13.69 -14.49
N ILE A 170 -15.02 14.27 -13.87
CA ILE A 170 -13.63 13.94 -14.19
C ILE A 170 -13.25 12.66 -13.45
N VAL A 171 -12.74 11.68 -14.16
CA VAL A 171 -12.28 10.39 -13.59
C VAL A 171 -10.83 10.13 -13.94
N THR A 172 -10.10 9.51 -13.03
CA THR A 172 -8.74 8.98 -13.27
C THR A 172 -8.83 7.87 -14.33
N ASP A 173 -8.19 8.06 -15.49
CA ASP A 173 -8.25 7.16 -16.66
C ASP A 173 -6.99 6.29 -16.80
N ILE A 174 -6.51 5.76 -15.69
CA ILE A 174 -5.41 4.79 -15.70
C ILE A 174 -5.99 3.40 -15.96
N PRO A 175 -5.59 2.71 -17.04
CA PRO A 175 -6.08 1.36 -17.31
C PRO A 175 -5.56 0.36 -16.26
N GLN A 176 -6.27 -0.76 -16.09
CA GLN A 176 -5.77 -1.85 -15.25
C GLN A 176 -4.45 -2.38 -15.82
N PRO A 177 -3.44 -2.65 -14.98
CA PRO A 177 -2.22 -3.31 -15.45
C PRO A 177 -2.55 -4.73 -15.94
N LYS A 178 -1.75 -5.21 -16.90
CA LYS A 178 -1.85 -6.61 -17.33
C LYS A 178 -1.52 -7.54 -16.17
N ASP A 179 -2.30 -8.62 -16.00
CA ASP A 179 -1.98 -9.65 -15.00
C ASP A 179 -0.65 -10.33 -15.38
N LYS A 180 0.28 -10.29 -14.43
CA LYS A 180 1.60 -10.93 -14.55
C LYS A 180 1.61 -12.38 -14.06
N GLU A 181 0.47 -12.87 -13.53
CA GLU A 181 0.31 -14.22 -12.99
C GLU A 181 1.37 -14.62 -11.96
N ILE A 182 1.80 -13.65 -11.12
CA ILE A 182 2.75 -13.89 -10.03
C ILE A 182 2.00 -14.47 -8.84
N PHE A 183 2.34 -15.69 -8.45
CA PHE A 183 1.71 -16.40 -7.35
C PHE A 183 2.62 -16.44 -6.11
N LEU A 184 2.05 -16.83 -4.97
CA LEU A 184 2.81 -16.89 -3.70
C LEU A 184 4.04 -17.82 -3.81
N LYS A 185 3.90 -18.97 -4.47
CA LYS A 185 4.99 -19.91 -4.72
C LYS A 185 6.21 -19.29 -5.41
N ASP A 186 6.00 -18.26 -6.24
CA ASP A 186 7.07 -17.65 -7.05
C ASP A 186 7.94 -16.69 -6.24
N ILE A 187 7.49 -16.29 -5.05
CA ILE A 187 8.17 -15.33 -4.19
C ILE A 187 8.75 -15.93 -2.90
N LEU A 188 8.39 -17.19 -2.58
CA LEU A 188 8.78 -17.83 -1.32
C LEU A 188 10.25 -18.29 -1.36
N THR A 189 10.91 -18.17 -0.21
CA THR A 189 12.33 -18.55 -0.02
C THR A 189 12.50 -19.89 0.69
N PHE A 190 11.43 -20.44 1.29
CA PHE A 190 11.43 -21.69 2.06
C PHE A 190 12.52 -21.76 3.13
N ASN A 191 12.84 -20.62 3.75
CA ASN A 191 13.90 -20.54 4.73
C ASN A 191 13.45 -21.17 6.07
N LYS A 192 14.06 -22.30 6.44
CA LYS A 192 13.71 -23.08 7.63
C LYS A 192 13.81 -22.31 8.95
N LYS A 193 14.58 -21.22 9.02
CA LYS A 193 14.62 -20.31 10.18
C LYS A 193 13.25 -19.75 10.53
N TYR A 194 12.37 -19.61 9.54
CA TYR A 194 11.04 -19.04 9.69
C TYR A 194 9.92 -20.08 9.85
N VAL A 195 10.26 -21.36 10.01
CA VAL A 195 9.30 -22.40 10.39
C VAL A 195 8.73 -22.07 11.77
N LYS A 196 7.43 -22.17 11.91
CA LYS A 196 6.69 -21.93 13.14
C LYS A 196 5.83 -23.12 13.50
N GLN A 197 5.90 -23.55 14.76
CA GLN A 197 4.90 -24.42 15.31
C GLN A 197 3.65 -23.56 15.64
N ILE A 198 2.54 -23.89 15.04
CA ILE A 198 1.27 -23.18 15.26
C ILE A 198 0.44 -23.99 16.24
N ASN A 199 0.29 -23.48 17.46
CA ASN A 199 -0.61 -24.02 18.46
C ASN A 199 -1.94 -23.26 18.38
N SER A 200 -2.82 -23.68 17.49
CA SER A 200 -4.12 -23.08 17.32
C SER A 200 -5.21 -24.15 17.26
N ASP A 201 -6.24 -24.01 18.11
CA ASP A 201 -7.44 -24.86 18.07
C ASP A 201 -8.23 -24.75 16.77
N LEU A 202 -7.87 -23.82 15.90
CA LEU A 202 -8.47 -23.67 14.60
C LEU A 202 -7.92 -24.67 13.57
N ILE A 203 -6.67 -25.16 13.74
CA ILE A 203 -6.04 -26.11 12.81
C ILE A 203 -6.22 -27.53 13.34
N PHE A 204 -6.70 -28.42 12.47
CA PHE A 204 -6.91 -29.81 12.82
C PHE A 204 -6.70 -30.74 11.62
N TYR A 205 -6.37 -32.00 11.91
CA TYR A 205 -6.16 -33.07 10.93
C TYR A 205 -7.40 -33.96 10.84
N LYS A 206 -7.88 -34.21 9.62
CA LYS A 206 -8.98 -35.13 9.37
C LYS A 206 -8.87 -35.72 7.97
N ASN A 207 -8.96 -37.04 7.82
CA ASN A 207 -8.90 -37.75 6.54
C ASN A 207 -7.64 -37.44 5.71
N ASN A 208 -6.48 -37.43 6.34
CA ASN A 208 -5.17 -37.05 5.76
C ASN A 208 -5.12 -35.62 5.19
N GLU A 209 -6.01 -34.74 5.59
CA GLU A 209 -6.03 -33.33 5.23
C GLU A 209 -5.76 -32.45 6.44
N ILE A 210 -5.02 -31.39 6.23
CA ILE A 210 -4.90 -30.29 7.18
C ILE A 210 -6.03 -29.30 6.90
N ARG A 211 -6.77 -28.99 7.93
CA ARG A 211 -7.94 -28.13 7.85
C ARG A 211 -7.87 -27.00 8.86
N ILE A 212 -8.47 -25.86 8.51
CA ILE A 212 -8.65 -24.73 9.42
C ILE A 212 -10.12 -24.41 9.58
N LYS A 213 -10.58 -24.23 10.82
CA LYS A 213 -11.96 -23.80 11.09
C LYS A 213 -12.20 -22.43 10.44
N SER A 214 -13.20 -22.33 9.60
CA SER A 214 -13.62 -21.11 8.90
C SER A 214 -15.12 -20.86 9.05
N ASN A 215 -15.59 -19.74 8.48
CA ASN A 215 -17.00 -19.39 8.49
C ASN A 215 -17.73 -19.71 7.17
N ASN A 216 -17.13 -20.55 6.34
CA ASN A 216 -17.79 -21.05 5.14
C ASN A 216 -18.90 -22.07 5.48
N LEU A 217 -19.65 -22.52 4.48
CA LEU A 217 -20.78 -23.48 4.67
C LEU A 217 -20.34 -24.81 5.25
N THR A 218 -19.11 -25.25 4.99
CA THR A 218 -18.55 -26.51 5.50
C THR A 218 -17.97 -26.37 6.92
N GLY A 219 -17.81 -25.14 7.41
CA GLY A 219 -17.22 -24.82 8.70
C GLY A 219 -15.69 -24.93 8.73
N TYR A 220 -15.05 -25.26 7.61
CA TYR A 220 -13.58 -25.35 7.49
C TYR A 220 -13.12 -25.12 6.05
N ASP A 221 -11.86 -24.73 5.91
CA ASP A 221 -11.12 -24.72 4.66
C ASP A 221 -9.99 -25.76 4.71
N ILE A 222 -9.66 -26.37 3.57
CA ILE A 222 -8.49 -27.26 3.42
C ILE A 222 -7.27 -26.38 3.18
N ILE A 223 -6.16 -26.74 3.80
CA ILE A 223 -4.85 -26.08 3.61
C ILE A 223 -4.02 -26.93 2.66
N ASN A 224 -3.58 -26.35 1.56
CA ASN A 224 -2.72 -26.97 0.56
C ASN A 224 -1.35 -26.26 0.52
N ASP A 225 -0.38 -26.89 -0.13
CA ASP A 225 0.92 -26.26 -0.37
C ASP A 225 0.75 -24.91 -1.07
N TYR A 226 1.54 -23.93 -0.61
CA TYR A 226 1.55 -22.53 -1.05
C TYR A 226 0.31 -21.71 -0.66
N ASP A 227 -0.59 -22.25 0.16
CA ASP A 227 -1.67 -21.44 0.72
C ASP A 227 -1.14 -20.50 1.81
N CYS A 228 -1.70 -19.30 1.85
CA CYS A 228 -1.47 -18.35 2.93
C CYS A 228 -2.58 -18.42 3.97
N ILE A 229 -2.21 -18.66 5.22
CA ILE A 229 -3.11 -18.80 6.36
C ILE A 229 -3.07 -17.53 7.20
N ASN A 230 -4.23 -16.97 7.50
CA ASN A 230 -4.36 -15.79 8.34
C ASN A 230 -5.08 -16.16 9.65
N LEU A 231 -4.37 -16.01 10.78
CA LEU A 231 -4.85 -16.27 12.14
C LEU A 231 -5.07 -14.99 12.96
N ALA A 232 -5.09 -13.81 12.34
CA ALA A 232 -5.20 -12.51 13.03
C ALA A 232 -6.43 -12.37 13.95
N PHE A 233 -7.45 -13.19 13.75
CA PHE A 233 -8.69 -13.14 14.52
C PHE A 233 -9.05 -14.51 15.10
N GLU A 234 -8.07 -15.23 15.58
CA GLU A 234 -8.20 -16.60 16.08
C GLU A 234 -9.33 -16.79 17.10
N VAL A 235 -9.44 -15.87 18.05
CA VAL A 235 -10.47 -15.91 19.10
C VAL A 235 -11.84 -15.38 18.64
N SER A 236 -11.96 -14.88 17.43
CA SER A 236 -13.21 -14.33 16.91
C SER A 236 -14.18 -15.44 16.49
N LYS A 237 -15.43 -15.37 16.96
CA LYS A 237 -16.51 -16.29 16.53
C LYS A 237 -16.91 -16.10 15.06
N THR A 238 -16.63 -14.91 14.46
CA THR A 238 -17.07 -14.54 13.12
C THR A 238 -15.93 -14.40 12.10
N ARG A 239 -14.66 -14.30 12.57
CA ARG A 239 -13.48 -14.09 11.73
C ARG A 239 -12.43 -15.16 11.96
N ARG A 240 -12.81 -16.40 12.09
CA ARG A 240 -11.92 -17.56 12.33
C ARG A 240 -10.71 -17.58 11.38
N GLY A 241 -10.02 -18.67 11.29
CA GLY A 241 -8.96 -18.85 10.33
C GLY A 241 -9.42 -18.65 8.88
N ARG A 242 -8.54 -18.18 8.02
CA ARG A 242 -8.80 -17.97 6.60
C ARG A 242 -7.65 -18.48 5.79
N VAL A 243 -7.97 -19.15 4.69
CA VAL A 243 -7.02 -19.59 3.68
C VAL A 243 -7.15 -18.69 2.46
N ASN A 244 -6.03 -18.23 1.95
CA ASN A 244 -5.93 -17.56 0.66
C ASN A 244 -5.03 -18.41 -0.23
N SER A 245 -5.63 -19.06 -1.23
CA SER A 245 -4.89 -19.86 -2.18
C SER A 245 -4.21 -18.98 -3.21
N LEU A 246 -3.02 -19.38 -3.62
CA LEU A 246 -2.20 -18.77 -4.67
C LEU A 246 -1.62 -17.38 -4.35
N LYS A 247 -2.31 -16.54 -3.59
CA LYS A 247 -1.85 -15.17 -3.29
C LYS A 247 -1.99 -14.85 -1.80
N SER A 248 -1.08 -14.05 -1.27
CA SER A 248 -1.16 -13.54 0.09
C SER A 248 -2.33 -12.56 0.24
N PRO A 249 -3.01 -12.52 1.38
CA PRO A 249 -3.88 -11.39 1.72
C PRO A 249 -3.06 -10.10 1.84
N CYS A 250 -3.76 -8.96 1.91
CA CYS A 250 -3.13 -7.65 2.10
C CYS A 250 -2.23 -7.63 3.33
N LEU A 251 -0.98 -7.22 3.16
CA LEU A 251 -0.08 -6.94 4.29
C LEU A 251 -0.67 -5.81 5.13
N LEU A 252 -0.63 -6.00 6.45
CA LEU A 252 -1.05 -5.03 7.43
C LEU A 252 0.18 -4.52 8.20
N LYS A 253 0.02 -3.40 8.89
CA LYS A 253 1.07 -2.71 9.63
C LYS A 253 1.70 -3.54 10.76
N ALA A 254 0.92 -4.40 11.38
CA ALA A 254 1.40 -5.26 12.45
C ALA A 254 2.00 -6.54 11.85
N ASN A 255 2.93 -7.12 12.59
CA ASN A 255 3.50 -8.42 12.30
C ASN A 255 2.43 -9.49 12.56
N GLU A 256 1.36 -9.44 11.74
CA GLU A 256 0.20 -10.32 11.92
C GLU A 256 0.56 -11.77 11.65
N PRO A 257 -0.17 -12.71 12.23
CA PRO A 257 0.05 -14.14 12.05
C PRO A 257 -0.38 -14.58 10.65
N LEU A 258 0.39 -14.14 9.64
CA LEU A 258 0.34 -14.64 8.28
C LEU A 258 1.39 -15.71 8.12
N TYR A 259 0.94 -16.90 7.75
CA TYR A 259 1.78 -18.05 7.53
C TYR A 259 1.50 -18.60 6.14
N TYR A 260 2.52 -19.14 5.48
CA TYR A 260 2.28 -19.99 4.32
C TYR A 260 2.59 -21.45 4.69
N PHE A 261 1.90 -22.35 4.03
CA PHE A 261 2.06 -23.78 4.23
C PHE A 261 2.84 -24.39 3.08
N TYR A 262 3.82 -25.25 3.40
CA TYR A 262 4.57 -26.00 2.41
C TYR A 262 5.23 -27.22 3.05
N ASN A 263 5.03 -28.39 2.43
CA ASN A 263 5.64 -29.66 2.82
C ASN A 263 5.46 -29.94 4.33
N ASP A 264 4.21 -29.97 4.78
CA ASP A 264 3.77 -30.19 6.16
C ASP A 264 4.29 -29.18 7.20
N LEU A 265 4.85 -28.06 6.76
CA LEU A 265 5.39 -27.01 7.61
C LEU A 265 4.70 -25.68 7.41
N PHE A 266 4.52 -24.93 8.51
CA PHE A 266 4.07 -23.56 8.47
C PHE A 266 5.27 -22.62 8.56
N TYR A 267 5.33 -21.67 7.67
CA TYR A 267 6.38 -20.66 7.60
C TYR A 267 5.79 -19.27 7.80
N ARG A 268 6.47 -18.43 8.56
CA ARG A 268 6.17 -17.01 8.61
C ARG A 268 6.85 -16.32 7.43
N LEU A 269 6.16 -15.36 6.80
CA LEU A 269 6.78 -14.53 5.78
C LEU A 269 7.95 -13.75 6.36
N ASN A 270 9.11 -13.84 5.72
CA ASN A 270 10.33 -13.12 6.09
C ASN A 270 10.43 -11.78 5.36
N LYS A 271 11.45 -10.98 5.69
CA LYS A 271 11.67 -9.65 5.13
C LYS A 271 11.79 -9.64 3.61
N ILE A 272 12.48 -10.62 3.02
CA ILE A 272 12.65 -10.76 1.58
C ILE A 272 11.28 -10.98 0.90
N GLU A 273 10.51 -11.93 1.42
CA GLU A 273 9.18 -12.26 0.89
C GLU A 273 8.21 -11.08 1.01
N LEU A 274 8.31 -10.31 2.11
CA LEU A 274 7.53 -9.08 2.29
C LEU A 274 7.92 -8.00 1.27
N CYS A 275 9.22 -7.82 0.95
CA CYS A 275 9.67 -6.93 -0.11
C CYS A 275 9.13 -7.35 -1.47
N ARG A 276 9.22 -8.64 -1.82
CA ARG A 276 8.70 -9.20 -3.07
C ARG A 276 7.18 -9.03 -3.21
N LEU A 277 6.41 -9.16 -2.11
CA LEU A 277 4.95 -8.91 -2.10
C LEU A 277 4.61 -7.45 -2.44
N GLN A 278 5.48 -6.50 -2.14
CA GLN A 278 5.31 -5.08 -2.49
C GLN A 278 6.07 -4.70 -3.77
N GLY A 279 6.77 -5.67 -4.39
CA GLY A 279 7.50 -5.48 -5.65
C GLY A 279 8.83 -4.76 -5.50
N PHE A 280 9.42 -4.76 -4.31
CA PHE A 280 10.75 -4.21 -4.05
C PHE A 280 11.85 -5.27 -4.20
N PRO A 281 13.09 -4.84 -4.46
CA PRO A 281 14.27 -5.72 -4.40
C PRO A 281 14.43 -6.39 -3.02
N ASP A 282 15.01 -7.57 -3.00
CA ASP A 282 15.17 -8.39 -1.77
C ASP A 282 15.89 -7.67 -0.64
N ASN A 283 16.87 -6.84 -0.98
CA ASN A 283 17.74 -6.10 -0.05
C ASN A 283 17.22 -4.70 0.31
N TYR A 284 16.08 -4.26 -0.20
CA TYR A 284 15.61 -2.89 -0.04
C TYR A 284 15.49 -2.45 1.43
N CYS A 285 15.06 -3.36 2.30
CA CYS A 285 14.86 -3.09 3.72
C CYS A 285 16.02 -3.55 4.63
N ASP A 286 17.21 -3.86 4.10
CA ASP A 286 18.28 -4.52 4.89
C ASP A 286 18.78 -3.70 6.07
N ILE A 287 18.80 -2.39 5.95
CA ILE A 287 19.30 -1.49 7.01
C ILE A 287 18.37 -1.35 8.22
N ILE A 288 17.12 -1.81 8.12
CA ILE A 288 16.14 -1.73 9.20
C ILE A 288 15.71 -3.12 9.67
N SER A 289 15.22 -3.21 10.92
CA SER A 289 14.79 -4.48 11.52
C SER A 289 13.57 -5.08 10.82
N GLU A 290 13.36 -6.40 10.92
CA GLU A 290 12.21 -7.10 10.34
C GLU A 290 10.86 -6.49 10.73
N ASN A 291 10.69 -6.09 12.01
CA ASN A 291 9.44 -5.48 12.47
C ASN A 291 9.20 -4.10 11.85
N LYS A 292 10.25 -3.28 11.71
CA LYS A 292 10.18 -1.97 11.05
C LYS A 292 9.90 -2.14 9.55
N SER A 293 10.56 -3.12 8.90
CA SER A 293 10.31 -3.47 7.49
C SER A 293 8.87 -3.90 7.27
N ALA A 294 8.34 -4.84 8.08
CA ALA A 294 6.97 -5.29 7.98
C ALA A 294 5.96 -4.14 8.17
N SER A 295 6.24 -3.21 9.10
CA SER A 295 5.41 -2.03 9.31
C SER A 295 5.39 -1.09 8.09
N LEU A 296 6.56 -0.80 7.50
CA LEU A 296 6.64 0.07 6.31
C LEU A 296 6.01 -0.58 5.08
N LEU A 297 6.31 -1.87 4.84
CA LEU A 297 5.77 -2.61 3.71
C LEU A 297 4.24 -2.77 3.82
N GLY A 298 3.70 -2.93 5.04
CA GLY A 298 2.27 -2.98 5.29
C GLY A 298 1.55 -1.65 5.03
N ASP A 299 2.16 -0.53 5.43
CA ASP A 299 1.64 0.83 5.19
C ASP A 299 1.90 1.31 3.75
N GLY A 300 3.00 0.83 3.11
CA GLY A 300 3.51 1.35 1.85
C GLY A 300 2.70 1.00 0.61
N TRP A 301 3.05 1.63 -0.49
CA TRP A 301 2.49 1.37 -1.81
C TRP A 301 3.13 0.15 -2.46
N THR A 302 2.39 -0.50 -3.36
CA THR A 302 2.94 -1.55 -4.23
C THR A 302 3.70 -0.90 -5.38
N LEU A 303 5.03 -1.07 -5.40
CA LEU A 303 5.93 -0.39 -6.33
C LEU A 303 5.52 -0.55 -7.80
N PRO A 304 5.23 -1.76 -8.35
CA PRO A 304 4.82 -1.91 -9.74
C PRO A 304 3.51 -1.23 -10.12
N ILE A 305 2.62 -0.96 -9.16
CA ILE A 305 1.39 -0.19 -9.43
C ILE A 305 1.74 1.28 -9.64
N ILE A 306 2.62 1.84 -8.81
CA ILE A 306 3.04 3.25 -8.94
C ILE A 306 3.83 3.45 -10.23
N GLU A 307 4.73 2.52 -10.57
CA GLU A 307 5.40 2.49 -11.87
C GLU A 307 4.40 2.47 -13.04
N HIS A 308 3.36 1.64 -12.95
CA HIS A 308 2.32 1.57 -13.96
C HIS A 308 1.60 2.92 -14.14
N ILE A 309 1.25 3.60 -13.04
CA ILE A 309 0.59 4.92 -13.07
C ILE A 309 1.54 5.97 -13.67
N PHE A 310 2.80 5.98 -13.26
CA PHE A 310 3.77 7.00 -13.71
C PHE A 310 4.18 6.88 -15.18
N LYS A 311 3.98 5.73 -15.83
CA LYS A 311 4.16 5.60 -17.29
C LYS A 311 3.23 6.51 -18.10
N PHE A 312 2.17 7.02 -17.51
CA PHE A 312 1.24 7.96 -18.14
C PHE A 312 1.59 9.44 -17.89
N ILE A 313 2.64 9.73 -17.11
CA ILE A 313 3.19 11.09 -17.01
C ILE A 313 3.81 11.42 -18.38
N GLN A 314 3.27 12.42 -19.05
CA GLN A 314 3.81 12.90 -20.31
C GLN A 314 5.17 13.57 -20.04
N LYS A 315 6.18 13.14 -20.80
CA LYS A 315 7.54 13.72 -20.75
C LYS A 315 7.61 15.04 -21.49
#